data_1eed5631853f347159fd692c275961ef
#
_entry.id   1eed5631853f347159fd692c275961ef
#
_cell.length_a   1.000
_cell.length_b   1.000
_cell.length_c   1.000
_cell.angle_alpha   90.00
_cell.angle_beta   90.00
_cell.angle_gamma   90.00
#
_symmetry.space_group_name_H-M   'P 1'
#
loop_
_entity.id
_entity.type
_entity.pdbx_description
1 polymer ?
#
loop_
_entity_poly.entity_id
_entity_poly.type
_entity_poly.pdbx_seq_one_letter_code
_entity_poly.pdbx_strand_id
1 'polypeptide(L)'
;MALEEVYKRNLQHRSHRAGWLRAAVLGANDGLVSTASLMIGVAAAGKNDFLLTAGIAGITAGAMSMAVGEYVSVRSQNDVEESDRLLEIEHLAVDPEGELQELQHIYISRGLTPELALQVALEMHRKDPLEAHLRDELGQHPHTKARPVQAAVASAISFTCGGLIPFAGAFAPSLGAKAWSIVGFTMAGLILTGVISARTSGSKLLAPTIRVMIGGALGMAITAGIGQIANISGI
;
A
#
# COMPACT_ATOMS: atom_id res chain seq x y z
N MET A 1 6.24 -24.25 -29.49
CA MET A 1 5.73 -22.85 -29.64
C MET A 1 4.67 -22.48 -28.61
N ALA A 2 3.65 -23.28 -28.35
CA ALA A 2 2.55 -22.90 -27.45
C ALA A 2 2.91 -22.73 -25.96
N LEU A 3 3.70 -23.64 -25.38
CA LEU A 3 4.01 -23.59 -23.94
C LEU A 3 4.94 -22.41 -23.57
N GLU A 4 5.90 -22.10 -24.42
CA GLU A 4 6.84 -21.00 -24.20
C GLU A 4 6.18 -19.62 -24.35
N GLU A 5 5.21 -19.49 -25.28
CA GLU A 5 4.39 -18.28 -25.39
C GLU A 5 3.41 -18.11 -24.24
N VAL A 6 2.82 -19.19 -23.72
CA VAL A 6 1.98 -19.17 -22.53
C VAL A 6 2.80 -18.78 -21.29
N TYR A 7 4.01 -19.32 -21.16
CA TYR A 7 4.91 -18.96 -20.05
C TYR A 7 5.34 -17.50 -20.12
N LYS A 8 5.67 -16.96 -21.30
CA LYS A 8 5.99 -15.54 -21.49
C LYS A 8 4.78 -14.63 -21.23
N ARG A 9 3.55 -15.05 -21.50
CA ARG A 9 2.33 -14.33 -21.14
C ARG A 9 2.12 -14.27 -19.63
N ASN A 10 2.41 -15.33 -18.88
CA ASN A 10 2.31 -15.36 -17.43
C ASN A 10 3.29 -14.40 -16.74
N LEU A 11 4.45 -14.11 -17.34
CA LEU A 11 5.40 -13.10 -16.85
C LEU A 11 4.88 -11.67 -16.95
N GLN A 12 3.76 -11.42 -17.66
CA GLN A 12 3.14 -10.10 -17.76
C GLN A 12 2.21 -9.78 -16.58
N HIS A 13 1.85 -10.77 -15.74
CA HIS A 13 1.07 -10.53 -14.54
C HIS A 13 1.87 -9.74 -13.49
N ARG A 14 1.26 -8.68 -12.97
CA ARG A 14 1.92 -7.70 -12.09
C ARG A 14 1.71 -7.97 -10.60
N SER A 15 1.00 -9.04 -10.26
CA SER A 15 0.62 -9.39 -8.89
C SER A 15 1.81 -9.53 -7.94
N HIS A 16 2.96 -10.03 -8.41
CA HIS A 16 4.18 -10.17 -7.62
C HIS A 16 4.82 -8.83 -7.19
N ARG A 17 4.40 -7.70 -7.82
CA ARG A 17 4.89 -6.34 -7.48
C ARG A 17 3.93 -5.59 -6.57
N ALA A 18 2.77 -6.16 -6.24
CA ALA A 18 1.68 -5.44 -5.58
C ALA A 18 2.05 -4.91 -4.18
N GLY A 19 2.85 -5.64 -3.41
CA GLY A 19 3.16 -5.29 -2.02
C GLY A 19 3.97 -4.00 -1.89
N TRP A 20 5.23 -4.00 -2.35
CA TRP A 20 6.12 -2.85 -2.22
C TRP A 20 5.68 -1.66 -3.07
N LEU A 21 5.06 -1.91 -4.25
CA LEU A 21 4.54 -0.86 -5.10
C LEU A 21 3.38 -0.12 -4.44
N ARG A 22 2.48 -0.85 -3.77
CA ARG A 22 1.41 -0.27 -2.97
C ARG A 22 1.98 0.61 -1.86
N ALA A 23 2.97 0.11 -1.11
CA ALA A 23 3.63 0.87 -0.06
C ALA A 23 4.29 2.16 -0.60
N ALA A 24 4.95 2.08 -1.75
CA ALA A 24 5.59 3.22 -2.40
C ALA A 24 4.57 4.27 -2.89
N VAL A 25 3.49 3.85 -3.53
CA VAL A 25 2.43 4.76 -4.01
C VAL A 25 1.72 5.43 -2.84
N LEU A 26 1.39 4.66 -1.80
CA LEU A 26 0.77 5.18 -0.58
C LEU A 26 1.69 6.18 0.10
N GLY A 27 2.96 5.83 0.30
CA GLY A 27 3.94 6.72 0.92
C GLY A 27 4.11 8.03 0.15
N ALA A 28 4.25 7.99 -1.17
CA ALA A 28 4.41 9.19 -1.99
C ALA A 28 3.18 10.11 -1.93
N ASN A 29 1.99 9.57 -2.02
CA ASN A 29 0.75 10.36 -1.92
C ASN A 29 0.56 10.94 -0.52
N ASP A 30 0.82 10.16 0.52
CA ASP A 30 0.70 10.63 1.90
C ASP A 30 1.76 11.69 2.22
N GLY A 31 3.00 11.52 1.78
CA GLY A 31 4.04 12.54 1.89
C GLY A 31 3.66 13.87 1.22
N LEU A 32 3.11 13.81 0.01
CA LEU A 32 2.61 15.00 -0.71
C LEU A 32 1.51 15.72 0.08
N VAL A 33 0.46 14.98 0.45
CA VAL A 33 -0.74 15.56 1.06
C VAL A 33 -0.49 16.02 2.49
N SER A 34 0.13 15.19 3.33
CA SER A 34 0.34 15.48 4.75
C SER A 34 1.31 16.65 4.94
N THR A 35 2.43 16.68 4.19
CA THR A 35 3.40 17.78 4.27
C THR A 35 2.81 19.08 3.74
N ALA A 36 2.14 19.05 2.58
CA ALA A 36 1.49 20.23 2.05
C ALA A 36 0.40 20.78 2.99
N SER A 37 -0.43 19.88 3.53
CA SER A 37 -1.49 20.24 4.48
C SER A 37 -0.91 20.90 5.73
N LEU A 38 0.14 20.32 6.32
CA LEU A 38 0.82 20.89 7.48
C LEU A 38 1.38 22.30 7.15
N MET A 39 2.10 22.43 6.04
CA MET A 39 2.68 23.71 5.63
C MET A 39 1.61 24.77 5.35
N ILE A 40 0.51 24.42 4.70
CA ILE A 40 -0.60 25.32 4.45
C ILE A 40 -1.30 25.73 5.74
N GLY A 41 -1.50 24.80 6.68
CA GLY A 41 -2.04 25.10 8.01
C GLY A 41 -1.19 26.13 8.77
N VAL A 42 0.13 25.93 8.79
CA VAL A 42 1.10 26.86 9.41
C VAL A 42 1.09 28.22 8.71
N ALA A 43 1.04 28.24 7.37
CA ALA A 43 0.93 29.49 6.60
C ALA A 43 -0.36 30.24 6.90
N ALA A 44 -1.49 29.54 6.98
CA ALA A 44 -2.80 30.11 7.29
C ALA A 44 -2.89 30.64 8.73
N ALA A 45 -2.12 30.06 9.67
CA ALA A 45 -1.95 30.57 11.03
C ALA A 45 -1.04 31.81 11.11
N GLY A 46 -0.51 32.30 10.00
CA GLY A 46 0.38 33.47 9.96
C GLY A 46 1.80 33.22 10.47
N LYS A 47 2.17 31.96 10.73
CA LYS A 47 3.46 31.57 11.34
C LYS A 47 4.51 31.24 10.27
N ASN A 48 4.86 32.21 9.44
CA ASN A 48 5.77 32.04 8.30
C ASN A 48 7.15 31.49 8.65
N ASP A 49 7.71 31.92 9.77
CA ASP A 49 9.05 31.56 10.20
C ASP A 49 9.17 30.06 10.54
N PHE A 50 8.05 29.42 10.86
CA PHE A 50 7.97 28.00 11.19
C PHE A 50 7.63 27.10 9.98
N LEU A 51 7.36 27.68 8.82
CA LEU A 51 6.88 26.93 7.65
C LEU A 51 7.83 25.81 7.21
N LEU A 52 9.12 26.14 7.06
CA LEU A 52 10.12 25.14 6.66
C LEU A 52 10.40 24.14 7.78
N THR A 53 10.53 24.63 9.01
CA THR A 53 10.77 23.75 10.18
C THR A 53 9.63 22.75 10.38
N ALA A 54 8.38 23.24 10.29
CA ALA A 54 7.21 22.36 10.38
C ALA A 54 7.18 21.32 9.24
N GLY A 55 7.50 21.75 8.02
CA GLY A 55 7.57 20.83 6.89
C GLY A 55 8.64 19.76 7.08
N ILE A 56 9.88 20.11 7.50
CA ILE A 56 10.96 19.15 7.77
C ILE A 56 10.56 18.18 8.90
N ALA A 57 10.03 18.71 10.00
CA ALA A 57 9.54 17.90 11.10
C ALA A 57 8.41 16.95 10.65
N GLY A 58 7.48 17.45 9.82
CA GLY A 58 6.38 16.66 9.25
C GLY A 58 6.88 15.52 8.36
N ILE A 59 7.85 15.78 7.46
CA ILE A 59 8.47 14.73 6.64
C ILE A 59 9.15 13.69 7.50
N THR A 60 9.96 14.13 8.48
CA THR A 60 10.74 13.21 9.32
C THR A 60 9.80 12.33 10.14
N ALA A 61 8.84 12.92 10.84
CA ALA A 61 7.87 12.19 11.65
C ALA A 61 6.99 11.28 10.80
N GLY A 62 6.49 11.77 9.65
CA GLY A 62 5.65 11.01 8.75
C GLY A 62 6.38 9.85 8.09
N ALA A 63 7.60 10.04 7.62
CA ALA A 63 8.42 8.96 7.04
C ALA A 63 8.71 7.85 8.05
N MET A 64 9.04 8.20 9.29
CA MET A 64 9.26 7.22 10.37
C MET A 64 7.97 6.50 10.75
N SER A 65 6.86 7.23 10.89
CA SER A 65 5.54 6.65 11.17
C SER A 65 5.10 5.66 10.09
N MET A 66 5.24 6.04 8.82
CA MET A 66 4.93 5.18 7.68
C MET A 66 5.83 3.95 7.63
N ALA A 67 7.14 4.10 7.89
CA ALA A 67 8.08 2.97 7.93
C ALA A 67 7.69 1.95 9.00
N VAL A 68 7.44 2.43 10.22
CA VAL A 68 7.05 1.56 11.34
C VAL A 68 5.69 0.93 11.10
N GLY A 69 4.71 1.71 10.65
CA GLY A 69 3.36 1.22 10.35
C GLY A 69 3.35 0.14 9.28
N GLU A 70 4.06 0.35 8.18
CA GLU A 70 4.16 -0.64 7.10
C GLU A 70 4.93 -1.90 7.55
N TYR A 71 6.03 -1.73 8.31
CA TYR A 71 6.76 -2.87 8.87
C TYR A 71 5.87 -3.72 9.77
N VAL A 72 5.19 -3.09 10.74
CA VAL A 72 4.32 -3.80 11.68
C VAL A 72 3.15 -4.47 10.97
N SER A 73 2.50 -3.80 10.02
CA SER A 73 1.39 -4.34 9.26
C SER A 73 1.79 -5.58 8.47
N VAL A 74 2.90 -5.50 7.72
CA VAL A 74 3.39 -6.63 6.91
C VAL A 74 3.94 -7.75 7.78
N ARG A 75 4.57 -7.43 8.92
CA ARG A 75 5.05 -8.44 9.87
C ARG A 75 3.88 -9.16 10.52
N SER A 76 2.84 -8.45 10.94
CA SER A 76 1.63 -9.04 11.54
C SER A 76 0.93 -9.99 10.55
N GLN A 77 0.89 -9.64 9.26
CA GLN A 77 0.37 -10.55 8.23
C GLN A 77 1.19 -11.84 8.18
N ASN A 78 2.53 -11.77 8.17
CA ASN A 78 3.38 -12.95 8.19
C ASN A 78 3.21 -13.80 9.48
N ASP A 79 2.95 -13.14 10.62
CA ASP A 79 2.75 -13.84 11.90
C ASP A 79 1.40 -14.59 11.90
N VAL A 80 0.35 -14.04 11.26
CA VAL A 80 -0.93 -14.73 11.04
C VAL A 80 -0.73 -15.93 10.11
N GLU A 81 -0.07 -15.74 8.95
CA GLU A 81 0.21 -16.82 8.00
C GLU A 81 1.00 -17.98 8.64
N GLU A 82 1.96 -17.66 9.52
CA GLU A 82 2.72 -18.69 10.25
C GLU A 82 1.88 -19.37 11.33
N SER A 83 1.00 -18.64 12.01
CA SER A 83 0.06 -19.22 12.98
C SER A 83 -0.89 -20.21 12.31
N ASP A 84 -1.46 -19.83 11.16
CA ASP A 84 -2.33 -20.69 10.38
C ASP A 84 -1.58 -21.93 9.88
N ARG A 85 -0.33 -21.76 9.44
CA ARG A 85 0.53 -22.89 9.04
C ARG A 85 0.79 -23.88 10.16
N LEU A 86 1.02 -23.40 11.39
CA LEU A 86 1.24 -24.27 12.54
C LEU A 86 -0.04 -25.01 12.94
N LEU A 87 -1.19 -24.34 12.86
CA LEU A 87 -2.49 -24.94 13.10
C LEU A 87 -2.78 -26.06 12.08
N GLU A 88 -2.48 -25.81 10.82
CA GLU A 88 -2.65 -26.79 9.73
C GLU A 88 -1.77 -28.04 9.93
N ILE A 89 -0.54 -27.86 10.40
CA ILE A 89 0.32 -29.01 10.76
C ILE A 89 -0.33 -29.85 11.88
N GLU A 90 -0.95 -29.20 12.86
CA GLU A 90 -1.65 -29.88 13.96
C GLU A 90 -2.87 -30.65 13.44
N HIS A 91 -3.69 -30.05 12.59
CA HIS A 91 -4.86 -30.68 11.97
C HIS A 91 -4.47 -31.91 11.16
N LEU A 92 -3.50 -31.79 10.27
CA LEU A 92 -2.96 -32.90 9.48
C LEU A 92 -2.40 -34.04 10.34
N ALA A 93 -1.90 -33.76 11.54
CA ALA A 93 -1.39 -34.76 12.45
C ALA A 93 -2.50 -35.45 13.25
N VAL A 94 -3.57 -34.74 13.58
CA VAL A 94 -4.67 -35.25 14.42
C VAL A 94 -5.72 -36.00 13.60
N ASP A 95 -6.10 -35.46 12.44
CA ASP A 95 -7.17 -36.02 11.58
C ASP A 95 -6.81 -35.98 10.09
N PRO A 96 -5.82 -36.76 9.62
CA PRO A 96 -5.39 -36.73 8.22
C PRO A 96 -6.50 -37.17 7.23
N GLU A 97 -7.48 -37.96 7.68
CA GLU A 97 -8.61 -38.39 6.84
C GLU A 97 -9.63 -37.25 6.69
N GLY A 98 -9.91 -36.50 7.75
CA GLY A 98 -10.77 -35.32 7.74
C GLY A 98 -10.18 -34.24 6.83
N GLU A 99 -8.89 -33.98 6.95
CA GLU A 99 -8.16 -33.02 6.11
C GLU A 99 -8.18 -33.40 4.62
N LEU A 100 -8.05 -34.69 4.30
CA LEU A 100 -8.23 -35.17 2.92
C LEU A 100 -9.64 -34.91 2.38
N GLN A 101 -10.66 -35.09 3.22
CA GLN A 101 -12.06 -34.82 2.85
C GLN A 101 -12.28 -33.33 2.66
N GLU A 102 -11.68 -32.49 3.50
CA GLU A 102 -11.75 -31.03 3.36
C GLU A 102 -11.15 -30.58 2.03
N LEU A 103 -9.96 -31.07 1.68
CA LEU A 103 -9.32 -30.77 0.39
C LEU A 103 -10.18 -31.25 -0.78
N GLN A 104 -10.84 -32.41 -0.68
CA GLN A 104 -11.82 -32.88 -1.67
C GLN A 104 -12.99 -31.89 -1.80
N HIS A 105 -13.57 -31.42 -0.70
CA HIS A 105 -14.67 -30.46 -0.71
C HIS A 105 -14.28 -29.13 -1.35
N ILE A 106 -13.05 -28.66 -1.11
CA ILE A 106 -12.50 -27.47 -1.77
C ILE A 106 -12.50 -27.66 -3.28
N TYR A 107 -12.05 -28.80 -3.79
CA TYR A 107 -12.05 -29.05 -5.24
C TYR A 107 -13.46 -29.23 -5.83
N ILE A 108 -14.40 -29.82 -5.09
CA ILE A 108 -15.81 -29.87 -5.50
C ILE A 108 -16.39 -28.45 -5.60
N SER A 109 -16.12 -27.59 -4.64
CA SER A 109 -16.57 -26.20 -4.66
C SER A 109 -16.00 -25.39 -5.84
N ARG A 110 -14.86 -25.82 -6.36
CA ARG A 110 -14.22 -25.26 -7.56
C ARG A 110 -14.76 -25.87 -8.88
N GLY A 111 -15.75 -26.77 -8.80
CA GLY A 111 -16.46 -27.31 -9.95
C GLY A 111 -16.00 -28.68 -10.45
N LEU A 112 -15.19 -29.43 -9.69
CA LEU A 112 -14.86 -30.80 -10.02
C LEU A 112 -16.02 -31.74 -9.60
N THR A 113 -16.16 -32.88 -10.33
CA THR A 113 -17.05 -33.95 -9.85
C THR A 113 -16.49 -34.59 -8.58
N PRO A 114 -17.30 -35.17 -7.68
CA PRO A 114 -16.83 -35.75 -6.44
C PRO A 114 -15.72 -36.80 -6.65
N GLU A 115 -15.83 -37.63 -7.69
CA GLU A 115 -14.87 -38.68 -8.02
C GLU A 115 -13.52 -38.10 -8.46
N LEU A 116 -13.55 -37.06 -9.30
CA LEU A 116 -12.32 -36.41 -9.76
C LEU A 116 -11.70 -35.58 -8.65
N ALA A 117 -12.50 -34.91 -7.84
CA ALA A 117 -12.04 -34.15 -6.68
C ALA A 117 -11.29 -35.04 -5.68
N LEU A 118 -11.80 -36.24 -5.40
CA LEU A 118 -11.12 -37.22 -4.53
C LEU A 118 -9.76 -37.64 -5.12
N GLN A 119 -9.72 -37.94 -6.41
CA GLN A 119 -8.46 -38.34 -7.07
C GLN A 119 -7.40 -37.23 -7.00
N VAL A 120 -7.82 -35.99 -7.25
CA VAL A 120 -6.93 -34.82 -7.14
C VAL A 120 -6.47 -34.61 -5.71
N ALA A 121 -7.37 -34.66 -4.74
CA ALA A 121 -7.03 -34.52 -3.32
C ALA A 121 -6.03 -35.58 -2.86
N LEU A 122 -6.23 -36.84 -3.21
CA LEU A 122 -5.31 -37.93 -2.90
C LEU A 122 -3.90 -37.70 -3.48
N GLU A 123 -3.81 -37.29 -4.74
CA GLU A 123 -2.51 -37.03 -5.37
C GLU A 123 -1.78 -35.83 -4.76
N MET A 124 -2.51 -34.76 -4.44
CA MET A 124 -1.93 -33.58 -3.77
C MET A 124 -1.50 -33.90 -2.35
N HIS A 125 -2.34 -34.59 -1.59
CA HIS A 125 -2.05 -35.02 -0.21
C HIS A 125 -0.85 -35.97 -0.16
N ARG A 126 -0.72 -36.88 -1.12
CA ARG A 126 0.44 -37.79 -1.22
C ARG A 126 1.75 -37.07 -1.50
N LYS A 127 1.70 -35.97 -2.26
CA LYS A 127 2.90 -35.20 -2.63
C LYS A 127 3.39 -34.34 -1.47
N ASP A 128 2.55 -33.47 -0.97
CA ASP A 128 2.79 -32.58 0.16
C ASP A 128 1.45 -32.06 0.67
N PRO A 129 0.88 -32.70 1.72
CA PRO A 129 -0.40 -32.32 2.25
C PRO A 129 -0.41 -30.89 2.76
N LEU A 130 0.63 -30.46 3.48
CA LEU A 130 0.71 -29.10 4.01
C LEU A 130 0.74 -28.04 2.89
N GLU A 131 1.54 -28.23 1.84
CA GLU A 131 1.57 -27.30 0.71
C GLU A 131 0.21 -27.23 0.01
N ALA A 132 -0.50 -28.38 -0.10
CA ALA A 132 -1.81 -28.42 -0.72
C ALA A 132 -2.84 -27.58 0.05
N HIS A 133 -2.91 -27.73 1.38
CA HIS A 133 -3.81 -26.94 2.24
C HIS A 133 -3.44 -25.48 2.28
N LEU A 134 -2.17 -25.14 2.54
CA LEU A 134 -1.70 -23.75 2.56
C LEU A 134 -2.07 -23.02 1.26
N ARG A 135 -1.96 -23.68 0.12
CA ARG A 135 -2.24 -23.09 -1.19
C ARG A 135 -3.74 -23.04 -1.51
N ASP A 136 -4.45 -24.16 -1.33
CA ASP A 136 -5.79 -24.35 -1.88
C ASP A 136 -6.90 -23.95 -0.90
N GLU A 137 -6.66 -24.02 0.39
CA GLU A 137 -7.54 -23.58 1.46
C GLU A 137 -7.20 -22.16 1.90
N LEU A 138 -5.98 -21.91 2.35
CA LEU A 138 -5.57 -20.63 2.95
C LEU A 138 -5.06 -19.59 1.94
N GLY A 139 -4.86 -19.98 0.66
CA GLY A 139 -4.38 -19.08 -0.39
C GLY A 139 -2.94 -18.60 -0.18
N GLN A 140 -2.18 -19.29 0.66
CA GLN A 140 -0.79 -18.96 0.94
C GLN A 140 0.14 -19.55 -0.13
N HIS A 141 0.96 -18.70 -0.73
CA HIS A 141 1.92 -19.13 -1.75
C HIS A 141 3.34 -18.76 -1.33
N PRO A 142 4.32 -19.68 -1.39
CA PRO A 142 5.72 -19.41 -1.01
C PRO A 142 6.33 -18.20 -1.74
N HIS A 143 5.91 -17.97 -2.99
CA HIS A 143 6.43 -16.89 -3.82
C HIS A 143 5.81 -15.51 -3.56
N THR A 144 4.74 -15.43 -2.76
CA THR A 144 4.06 -14.16 -2.43
C THR A 144 4.33 -13.68 -1.01
N LYS A 145 5.22 -14.36 -0.27
CA LYS A 145 5.56 -13.99 1.11
C LYS A 145 5.98 -12.53 1.20
N ALA A 146 5.26 -11.79 2.01
CA ALA A 146 5.47 -10.36 2.17
C ALA A 146 6.81 -10.06 2.87
N ARG A 147 7.46 -8.94 2.48
CA ARG A 147 8.80 -8.54 2.97
C ARG A 147 8.70 -7.25 3.77
N PRO A 148 8.59 -7.32 5.11
CA PRO A 148 8.33 -6.16 5.96
C PRO A 148 9.34 -5.02 5.81
N VAL A 149 10.63 -5.35 5.83
CA VAL A 149 11.71 -4.35 5.70
C VAL A 149 11.68 -3.66 4.34
N GLN A 150 11.46 -4.42 3.26
CA GLN A 150 11.38 -3.85 1.92
C GLN A 150 10.20 -2.90 1.78
N ALA A 151 9.03 -3.26 2.32
CA ALA A 151 7.84 -2.43 2.30
C ALA A 151 8.05 -1.15 3.12
N ALA A 152 8.60 -1.26 4.33
CA ALA A 152 8.89 -0.13 5.21
C ALA A 152 9.85 0.88 4.56
N VAL A 153 10.96 0.40 4.00
CA VAL A 153 11.95 1.26 3.33
C VAL A 153 11.36 1.93 2.09
N ALA A 154 10.61 1.18 1.27
CA ALA A 154 9.94 1.74 0.10
C ALA A 154 8.95 2.83 0.49
N SER A 155 8.16 2.62 1.54
CA SER A 155 7.20 3.58 2.07
C SER A 155 7.88 4.85 2.58
N ALA A 156 8.92 4.72 3.43
CA ALA A 156 9.65 5.86 3.99
C ALA A 156 10.32 6.72 2.91
N ILE A 157 11.02 6.10 1.96
CA ILE A 157 11.67 6.81 0.86
C ILE A 157 10.64 7.53 0.00
N SER A 158 9.55 6.85 -0.36
CA SER A 158 8.50 7.42 -1.19
C SER A 158 7.77 8.56 -0.49
N PHE A 159 7.50 8.44 0.82
CA PHE A 159 6.94 9.51 1.65
C PHE A 159 7.86 10.73 1.65
N THR A 160 9.14 10.53 1.88
CA THR A 160 10.13 11.61 1.88
C THR A 160 10.19 12.32 0.52
N CYS A 161 10.28 11.55 -0.57
CA CYS A 161 10.28 12.10 -1.93
C CYS A 161 9.00 12.89 -2.23
N GLY A 162 7.82 12.35 -1.85
CA GLY A 162 6.54 13.04 -2.00
C GLY A 162 6.49 14.32 -1.18
N GLY A 163 6.89 14.24 0.10
CA GLY A 163 6.89 15.36 1.04
C GLY A 163 7.84 16.50 0.67
N LEU A 164 8.89 16.23 -0.09
CA LEU A 164 9.81 17.28 -0.58
C LEU A 164 9.22 18.15 -1.69
N ILE A 165 8.23 17.67 -2.44
CA ILE A 165 7.65 18.43 -3.57
C ILE A 165 6.97 19.72 -3.11
N PRO A 166 6.14 19.76 -2.06
CA PRO A 166 5.54 20.99 -1.55
C PRO A 166 6.54 22.08 -1.14
N PHE A 167 7.77 21.69 -0.72
CA PHE A 167 8.81 22.62 -0.33
C PHE A 167 9.22 23.59 -1.45
N ALA A 168 9.13 23.18 -2.72
CA ALA A 168 9.41 24.05 -3.84
C ALA A 168 8.53 25.32 -3.78
N GLY A 169 7.30 25.20 -3.29
CA GLY A 169 6.37 26.32 -3.13
C GLY A 169 6.71 27.27 -1.96
N ALA A 170 7.44 26.79 -0.97
CA ALA A 170 7.81 27.58 0.21
C ALA A 170 8.78 28.75 -0.08
N PHE A 171 9.44 28.72 -1.22
CA PHE A 171 10.40 29.75 -1.65
C PHE A 171 9.80 30.91 -2.43
N ALA A 172 8.47 30.93 -2.60
CA ALA A 172 7.79 32.06 -3.25
C ALA A 172 7.89 33.36 -2.42
N PRO A 173 7.82 34.55 -3.06
CA PRO A 173 8.27 35.80 -2.44
C PRO A 173 7.31 36.35 -1.35
N SER A 174 6.04 35.95 -1.35
CA SER A 174 5.06 36.43 -0.36
C SER A 174 4.29 35.25 0.25
N LEU A 175 3.65 35.48 1.41
CA LEU A 175 2.88 34.43 2.11
C LEU A 175 1.76 33.86 1.24
N GLY A 176 0.98 34.72 0.58
CA GLY A 176 -0.07 34.27 -0.34
C GLY A 176 0.50 33.49 -1.52
N ALA A 177 1.61 33.97 -2.11
CA ALA A 177 2.29 33.27 -3.19
C ALA A 177 2.86 31.89 -2.72
N LYS A 178 3.38 31.79 -1.48
CA LYS A 178 3.84 30.53 -0.91
C LYS A 178 2.68 29.51 -0.80
N ALA A 179 1.56 29.91 -0.22
CA ALA A 179 0.41 29.02 -0.06
C ALA A 179 -0.08 28.49 -1.42
N TRP A 180 -0.29 29.37 -2.40
CA TRP A 180 -0.72 28.95 -3.74
C TRP A 180 0.33 28.11 -4.48
N SER A 181 1.63 28.41 -4.31
CA SER A 181 2.71 27.63 -4.90
C SER A 181 2.79 26.23 -4.29
N ILE A 182 2.64 26.10 -2.96
CA ILE A 182 2.58 24.81 -2.28
C ILE A 182 1.41 23.96 -2.83
N VAL A 183 0.21 24.56 -2.96
CA VAL A 183 -0.95 23.90 -3.57
C VAL A 183 -0.62 23.47 -5.00
N GLY A 184 -0.07 24.35 -5.81
CA GLY A 184 0.26 24.08 -7.22
C GLY A 184 1.26 22.91 -7.39
N PHE A 185 2.38 22.96 -6.66
CA PHE A 185 3.37 21.86 -6.69
C PHE A 185 2.78 20.55 -6.17
N THR A 186 1.97 20.60 -5.12
CA THR A 186 1.31 19.40 -4.58
C THR A 186 0.34 18.81 -5.59
N MET A 187 -0.52 19.62 -6.23
CA MET A 187 -1.44 19.14 -7.25
C MET A 187 -0.70 18.52 -8.44
N ALA A 188 0.38 19.14 -8.90
CA ALA A 188 1.23 18.57 -9.95
C ALA A 188 1.85 17.24 -9.53
N GLY A 189 2.33 17.15 -8.29
CA GLY A 189 2.85 15.90 -7.70
C GLY A 189 1.78 14.79 -7.63
N LEU A 190 0.55 15.12 -7.21
CA LEU A 190 -0.56 14.17 -7.14
C LEU A 190 -1.01 13.70 -8.53
N ILE A 191 -0.98 14.56 -9.54
CA ILE A 191 -1.22 14.15 -10.93
C ILE A 191 -0.13 13.15 -11.36
N LEU A 192 1.14 13.47 -11.11
CA LEU A 192 2.26 12.62 -11.48
C LEU A 192 2.17 11.24 -10.80
N THR A 193 1.98 11.21 -9.48
CA THR A 193 1.86 9.95 -8.73
C THR A 193 0.61 9.16 -9.13
N GLY A 194 -0.51 9.82 -9.39
CA GLY A 194 -1.73 9.21 -9.90
C GLY A 194 -1.54 8.57 -11.28
N VAL A 195 -0.85 9.24 -12.20
CA VAL A 195 -0.50 8.71 -13.53
C VAL A 195 0.47 7.53 -13.43
N ILE A 196 1.51 7.64 -12.58
CA ILE A 196 2.48 6.55 -12.36
C ILE A 196 1.76 5.33 -11.78
N SER A 197 0.93 5.52 -10.76
CA SER A 197 0.14 4.46 -10.13
C SER A 197 -0.77 3.76 -11.14
N ALA A 198 -1.51 4.52 -11.94
CA ALA A 198 -2.42 3.98 -12.95
C ALA A 198 -1.67 3.18 -14.04
N ARG A 199 -0.51 3.68 -14.50
CA ARG A 199 0.33 2.97 -15.49
C ARG A 199 0.93 1.68 -14.93
N THR A 200 1.37 1.69 -13.70
CA THR A 200 1.98 0.52 -13.05
C THR A 200 0.95 -0.55 -12.72
N SER A 201 -0.26 -0.16 -12.32
CA SER A 201 -1.39 -1.09 -12.09
C SER A 201 -2.10 -1.53 -13.37
N GLY A 202 -1.87 -0.84 -14.51
CA GLY A 202 -2.58 -1.11 -15.76
C GLY A 202 -4.03 -0.61 -15.77
N SER A 203 -4.40 0.31 -14.85
CA SER A 203 -5.73 0.88 -14.75
C SER A 203 -5.92 2.11 -15.66
N LYS A 204 -7.18 2.57 -15.83
CA LYS A 204 -7.47 3.83 -16.52
C LYS A 204 -6.88 5.01 -15.75
N LEU A 205 -6.22 5.96 -16.46
CA LEU A 205 -5.48 7.05 -15.84
C LEU A 205 -6.35 8.02 -15.04
N LEU A 206 -7.55 8.33 -15.55
CA LEU A 206 -8.34 9.47 -15.07
C LEU A 206 -8.91 9.28 -13.67
N ALA A 207 -9.58 8.16 -13.41
CA ALA A 207 -10.29 7.93 -12.15
C ALA A 207 -9.37 7.87 -10.91
N PRO A 208 -8.24 7.13 -10.90
CA PRO A 208 -7.30 7.15 -9.79
C PRO A 208 -6.70 8.54 -9.55
N THR A 209 -6.31 9.24 -10.63
CA THR A 209 -5.70 10.58 -10.54
C THR A 209 -6.67 11.59 -9.93
N ILE A 210 -7.91 11.66 -10.41
CA ILE A 210 -8.94 12.57 -9.86
C ILE A 210 -9.19 12.27 -8.38
N ARG A 211 -9.26 11.00 -7.99
CA ARG A 211 -9.49 10.61 -6.59
C ARG A 211 -8.41 11.15 -5.65
N VAL A 212 -7.13 11.02 -6.02
CA VAL A 212 -6.02 11.53 -5.19
C VAL A 212 -6.02 13.06 -5.17
N MET A 213 -6.31 13.71 -6.28
CA MET A 213 -6.40 15.18 -6.35
C MET A 213 -7.50 15.74 -5.44
N ILE A 214 -8.70 15.15 -5.47
CA ILE A 214 -9.81 15.57 -4.61
C ILE A 214 -9.44 15.36 -3.15
N GLY A 215 -8.90 14.19 -2.78
CA GLY A 215 -8.46 13.91 -1.42
C GLY A 215 -7.41 14.89 -0.92
N GLY A 216 -6.40 15.20 -1.74
CA GLY A 216 -5.36 16.15 -1.41
C GLY A 216 -5.90 17.58 -1.27
N ALA A 217 -6.78 18.02 -2.19
CA ALA A 217 -7.41 19.33 -2.11
C ALA A 217 -8.25 19.50 -0.84
N LEU A 218 -9.03 18.49 -0.47
CA LEU A 218 -9.82 18.49 0.76
C LEU A 218 -8.93 18.55 2.01
N GLY A 219 -7.87 17.74 2.08
CA GLY A 219 -6.92 17.77 3.19
C GLY A 219 -6.30 19.14 3.39
N MET A 220 -5.80 19.78 2.31
CA MET A 220 -5.24 21.11 2.35
C MET A 220 -6.28 22.17 2.73
N ALA A 221 -7.51 22.08 2.24
CA ALA A 221 -8.58 23.03 2.57
C ALA A 221 -8.98 22.96 4.05
N ILE A 222 -9.11 21.74 4.61
CA ILE A 222 -9.42 21.53 6.03
C ILE A 222 -8.33 22.12 6.90
N THR A 223 -7.07 21.83 6.61
CA THR A 223 -5.96 22.34 7.43
C THR A 223 -5.75 23.84 7.30
N ALA A 224 -6.01 24.41 6.12
CA ALA A 224 -6.06 25.88 5.96
C ALA A 224 -7.14 26.52 6.84
N GLY A 225 -8.33 25.94 6.87
CA GLY A 225 -9.42 26.40 7.75
C GLY A 225 -9.04 26.34 9.24
N ILE A 226 -8.45 25.25 9.68
CA ILE A 226 -7.94 25.09 11.07
C ILE A 226 -6.86 26.13 11.37
N GLY A 227 -5.92 26.36 10.44
CA GLY A 227 -4.88 27.37 10.60
C GLY A 227 -5.44 28.79 10.72
N GLN A 228 -6.48 29.13 9.94
CA GLN A 228 -7.16 30.43 10.06
C GLN A 228 -7.85 30.59 11.42
N ILE A 229 -8.53 29.56 11.91
CA ILE A 229 -9.16 29.58 13.24
C ILE A 229 -8.11 29.83 14.32
N ALA A 230 -6.98 29.12 14.28
CA ALA A 230 -5.87 29.31 15.21
C ALA A 230 -5.34 30.75 15.16
N ASN A 231 -5.15 31.32 13.97
CA ASN A 231 -4.71 32.69 13.79
C ASN A 231 -5.67 33.74 14.43
N ILE A 232 -6.99 33.54 14.22
CA ILE A 232 -8.02 34.43 14.81
C ILE A 232 -8.06 34.28 16.34
N SER A 233 -7.83 33.07 16.87
CA SER A 233 -7.86 32.79 18.30
C SER A 233 -6.57 33.18 19.04
N GLY A 234 -5.54 33.65 18.32
CA GLY A 234 -4.27 34.08 18.91
C GLY A 234 -3.37 32.93 19.42
N ILE A 235 -3.62 31.71 18.96
CA ILE A 235 -2.86 30.49 19.33
C ILE A 235 -1.63 30.33 18.45
#